data_d6f42200e72372d1c2d0086f40765f13
#
_entry.id   d6f42200e72372d1c2d0086f40765f13
#
_cell.length_a   1.000
_cell.length_b   1.000
_cell.length_c   1.000
_cell.angle_alpha   90.00
_cell.angle_beta   90.00
_cell.angle_gamma   90.00
#
_symmetry.space_group_name_H-M   'P 1'
#
loop_
_entity.id
_entity.type
_entity.pdbx_description
1 polymer ?
#
loop_
_entity_poly.entity_id
_entity_poly.type
_entity_poly.pdbx_seq_one_letter_code
_entity_poly.pdbx_strand_id
1 'polypeptide(L)'
;MKIKERPSAVLGDDPRTRDAVARSILENGPSTAVALGERLGLTPAGIRRHLDLLVADGILEARDPRVAPSRGRGRPSKVFVMTDNGREKFEHSYDDLAVAALKFMSAQSGEHLVSAFAQSRADDMVRKATGTMAKSEDKVTALAEFLTEQGYAASVGPRGTGEELCQHHCPIAHVAAEFPQLCEAETEALSNLLGTHVQRLATIAHGDGVCTTYIPQLNKQVIKQDIKQNPKRSTQATAGKAQK
;
A
#
# COMPACT_ATOMS: atom_id res chain seq x y z
N MET A 1 16.51 -55.65 2.45
CA MET A 1 16.14 -54.34 1.90
C MET A 1 15.37 -53.61 2.99
N LYS A 2 16.04 -52.72 3.78
CA LYS A 2 15.44 -52.00 4.90
C LYS A 2 14.86 -50.69 4.39
N ILE A 3 13.57 -50.57 4.41
CA ILE A 3 12.85 -49.33 4.13
C ILE A 3 13.10 -48.36 5.31
N LYS A 4 13.82 -47.29 5.01
CA LYS A 4 14.08 -46.20 5.97
C LYS A 4 12.81 -45.36 6.09
N GLU A 5 12.04 -45.58 7.15
CA GLU A 5 10.94 -44.73 7.53
C GLU A 5 11.45 -43.29 7.73
N ARG A 6 10.92 -42.36 6.97
CA ARG A 6 11.11 -40.95 7.23
C ARG A 6 10.31 -40.63 8.50
N PRO A 7 10.91 -39.98 9.51
CA PRO A 7 10.13 -39.53 10.64
C PRO A 7 9.07 -38.51 10.11
N SER A 8 7.81 -38.84 10.31
CA SER A 8 6.68 -37.91 10.20
C SER A 8 6.94 -36.80 11.23
N ALA A 9 7.47 -35.68 10.78
CA ALA A 9 7.52 -34.49 11.62
C ALA A 9 6.08 -34.13 11.96
N VAL A 10 5.71 -34.38 13.20
CA VAL A 10 4.56 -33.77 13.83
C VAL A 10 4.80 -32.27 13.70
N LEU A 11 4.14 -31.64 12.74
CA LEU A 11 4.11 -30.19 12.54
C LEU A 11 3.39 -29.61 13.78
N GLY A 12 4.17 -29.46 14.85
CA GLY A 12 3.80 -28.70 16.03
C GLY A 12 3.49 -27.27 15.60
N ASP A 13 2.70 -26.62 16.38
CA ASP A 13 2.39 -25.19 16.28
C ASP A 13 3.71 -24.41 16.42
N ASP A 14 4.42 -24.20 15.28
CA ASP A 14 5.69 -23.49 15.26
C ASP A 14 5.41 -21.98 15.21
N PRO A 15 5.73 -21.23 16.28
CA PRO A 15 5.56 -19.77 16.31
C PRO A 15 6.23 -19.07 15.14
N ARG A 16 7.39 -19.56 14.67
CA ARG A 16 8.12 -18.97 13.55
C ARG A 16 7.35 -19.08 12.24
N THR A 17 6.68 -20.21 12.00
CA THR A 17 5.84 -20.39 10.82
C THR A 17 4.60 -19.50 10.90
N ARG A 18 4.00 -19.35 12.08
CA ARG A 18 2.87 -18.45 12.30
C ARG A 18 3.24 -17.00 12.00
N ASP A 19 4.39 -16.55 12.48
CA ASP A 19 4.90 -15.20 12.21
C ASP A 19 5.21 -14.99 10.72
N ALA A 20 5.77 -16.02 10.06
CA ALA A 20 6.03 -15.96 8.63
C ALA A 20 4.73 -15.84 7.80
N VAL A 21 3.66 -16.55 8.20
CA VAL A 21 2.34 -16.45 7.58
C VAL A 21 1.77 -15.03 7.74
N ALA A 22 1.80 -14.49 8.96
CA ALA A 22 1.31 -13.14 9.24
C ALA A 22 2.12 -12.08 8.48
N ARG A 23 3.45 -12.17 8.49
CA ARG A 23 4.36 -11.29 7.76
C ARG A 23 4.12 -11.36 6.24
N SER A 24 3.90 -12.56 5.69
CA SER A 24 3.60 -12.72 4.27
C SER A 24 2.29 -12.03 3.85
N ILE A 25 1.28 -11.98 4.74
CA ILE A 25 0.05 -11.23 4.49
C ILE A 25 0.29 -9.72 4.64
N LEU A 26 1.10 -9.32 5.60
CA LEU A 26 1.47 -7.92 5.79
C LEU A 26 2.15 -7.35 4.53
N GLU A 27 3.14 -8.06 4.01
CA GLU A 27 3.99 -7.62 2.89
C GLU A 27 3.31 -7.72 1.51
N ASN A 28 2.46 -8.73 1.32
CA ASN A 28 1.87 -9.05 0.00
C ASN A 28 0.36 -8.79 -0.08
N GLY A 29 -0.25 -8.29 1.00
CA GLY A 29 -1.67 -7.98 1.06
C GLY A 29 -2.57 -9.21 1.22
N PRO A 30 -3.90 -9.03 1.02
CA PRO A 30 -4.90 -10.06 1.18
C PRO A 30 -4.55 -11.33 0.41
N SER A 31 -4.52 -12.48 1.10
CA SER A 31 -4.03 -13.73 0.52
C SER A 31 -4.93 -14.91 0.87
N THR A 32 -5.03 -15.89 -0.04
CA THR A 32 -5.70 -17.17 0.22
C THR A 32 -4.72 -18.16 0.86
N ALA A 33 -5.23 -19.23 1.50
CA ALA A 33 -4.40 -20.29 2.04
C ALA A 33 -3.54 -20.99 0.96
N VAL A 34 -4.03 -21.05 -0.26
CA VAL A 34 -3.29 -21.63 -1.40
C VAL A 34 -2.11 -20.74 -1.79
N ALA A 35 -2.35 -19.46 -2.01
CA ALA A 35 -1.30 -18.49 -2.37
C ALA A 35 -0.20 -18.40 -1.29
N LEU A 36 -0.59 -18.46 -0.02
CA LEU A 36 0.37 -18.50 1.10
C LEU A 36 1.18 -19.79 1.12
N GLY A 37 0.53 -20.94 0.85
CA GLY A 37 1.20 -22.22 0.76
C GLY A 37 2.25 -22.24 -0.33
N GLU A 38 1.91 -21.76 -1.52
CA GLU A 38 2.83 -21.62 -2.66
C GLU A 38 4.03 -20.71 -2.32
N ARG A 39 3.74 -19.54 -1.73
CA ARG A 39 4.76 -18.54 -1.40
C ARG A 39 5.72 -19.00 -0.32
N LEU A 40 5.21 -19.69 0.70
CA LEU A 40 6.00 -20.14 1.86
C LEU A 40 6.53 -21.59 1.74
N GLY A 41 6.20 -22.27 0.65
CA GLY A 41 6.61 -23.68 0.46
C GLY A 41 5.93 -24.64 1.44
N LEU A 42 4.71 -24.32 1.89
CA LEU A 42 3.96 -25.10 2.88
C LEU A 42 2.67 -25.67 2.27
N THR A 43 2.18 -26.76 2.89
CA THR A 43 0.90 -27.33 2.46
C THR A 43 -0.26 -26.42 2.83
N PRO A 44 -1.33 -26.34 1.98
CA PRO A 44 -2.51 -25.54 2.32
C PRO A 44 -3.20 -25.97 3.65
N ALA A 45 -3.06 -27.23 4.05
CA ALA A 45 -3.59 -27.72 5.32
C ALA A 45 -2.78 -27.18 6.52
N GLY A 46 -1.44 -27.17 6.41
CA GLY A 46 -0.56 -26.55 7.42
C GLY A 46 -0.83 -25.04 7.57
N ILE A 47 -0.93 -24.34 6.45
CA ILE A 47 -1.27 -22.90 6.44
C ILE A 47 -2.61 -22.63 7.12
N ARG A 48 -3.67 -23.42 6.83
CA ARG A 48 -5.00 -23.19 7.43
C ARG A 48 -4.97 -23.20 8.95
N ARG A 49 -4.23 -24.13 9.56
CA ARG A 49 -4.10 -24.17 11.02
C ARG A 49 -3.50 -22.88 11.58
N HIS A 50 -2.44 -22.36 10.96
CA HIS A 50 -1.85 -21.09 11.38
C HIS A 50 -2.79 -19.90 11.14
N LEU A 51 -3.53 -19.91 10.03
CA LEU A 51 -4.55 -18.90 9.74
C LEU A 51 -5.68 -18.91 10.77
N ASP A 52 -6.17 -20.07 11.17
CA ASP A 52 -7.23 -20.20 12.16
C ASP A 52 -6.78 -19.64 13.52
N LEU A 53 -5.54 -19.90 13.92
CA LEU A 53 -4.95 -19.34 15.15
C LEU A 53 -4.79 -17.81 15.05
N LEU A 54 -4.28 -17.29 13.94
CA LEU A 54 -4.11 -15.87 13.75
C LEU A 54 -5.45 -15.11 13.70
N VAL A 55 -6.51 -15.76 13.20
CA VAL A 55 -7.87 -15.22 13.25
C VAL A 55 -8.43 -15.25 14.67
N ALA A 56 -8.21 -16.35 15.40
CA ALA A 56 -8.62 -16.45 16.82
C ALA A 56 -7.92 -15.40 17.70
N ASP A 57 -6.65 -15.10 17.43
CA ASP A 57 -5.87 -14.08 18.12
C ASP A 57 -6.22 -12.64 17.65
N GLY A 58 -7.15 -12.47 16.68
CA GLY A 58 -7.55 -11.18 16.15
C GLY A 58 -6.48 -10.49 15.30
N ILE A 59 -5.44 -11.20 14.86
CA ILE A 59 -4.36 -10.69 14.01
C ILE A 59 -4.80 -10.62 12.55
N LEU A 60 -5.60 -11.61 12.12
CA LEU A 60 -6.16 -11.70 10.79
C LEU A 60 -7.69 -11.73 10.83
N GLU A 61 -8.30 -11.32 9.73
CA GLU A 61 -9.72 -11.48 9.48
C GLU A 61 -9.92 -12.29 8.20
N ALA A 62 -10.86 -13.25 8.24
CA ALA A 62 -11.24 -14.03 7.08
C ALA A 62 -12.44 -13.35 6.35
N ARG A 63 -12.25 -12.96 5.10
CA ARG A 63 -13.27 -12.30 4.26
C ARG A 63 -13.62 -13.15 3.05
N ASP A 64 -14.80 -12.96 2.51
CA ASP A 64 -15.15 -13.49 1.21
C ASP A 64 -14.48 -12.69 0.10
N PRO A 65 -14.05 -13.31 -1.02
CA PRO A 65 -13.40 -12.60 -2.10
C PRO A 65 -14.32 -11.54 -2.71
N ARG A 66 -13.83 -10.33 -2.94
CA ARG A 66 -14.61 -9.22 -3.53
C ARG A 66 -15.07 -9.48 -4.96
N VAL A 67 -14.39 -10.36 -5.67
CA VAL A 67 -14.75 -10.79 -7.02
C VAL A 67 -15.06 -12.28 -6.97
N ALA A 68 -16.28 -12.67 -7.31
CA ALA A 68 -16.62 -14.07 -7.43
C ALA A 68 -15.76 -14.71 -8.53
N PRO A 69 -15.02 -15.78 -8.23
CA PRO A 69 -14.26 -16.47 -9.27
C PRO A 69 -15.21 -16.95 -10.37
N SER A 70 -14.83 -16.75 -11.62
CA SER A 70 -15.58 -17.22 -12.77
C SER A 70 -15.87 -18.73 -12.61
N ARG A 71 -17.14 -19.09 -12.51
CA ARG A 71 -17.77 -20.43 -12.60
C ARG A 71 -16.82 -21.64 -12.44
N GLY A 72 -16.27 -21.84 -11.24
CA GLY A 72 -15.65 -23.11 -10.84
C GLY A 72 -16.57 -23.85 -9.87
N ARG A 73 -16.61 -25.21 -9.93
CA ARG A 73 -17.29 -26.02 -8.91
C ARG A 73 -16.55 -25.89 -7.58
N GLY A 74 -17.16 -25.25 -6.58
CA GLY A 74 -16.63 -25.18 -5.21
C GLY A 74 -16.98 -23.87 -4.51
N ARG A 75 -16.98 -23.89 -3.16
CA ARG A 75 -17.12 -22.68 -2.35
C ARG A 75 -15.89 -21.79 -2.57
N PRO A 76 -16.07 -20.48 -2.82
CA PRO A 76 -14.95 -19.54 -2.95
C PRO A 76 -13.98 -19.65 -1.78
N SER A 77 -12.69 -19.64 -2.08
CA SER A 77 -11.65 -19.64 -1.03
C SER A 77 -11.71 -18.34 -0.25
N LYS A 78 -11.72 -18.42 1.08
CA LYS A 78 -11.61 -17.22 1.93
C LYS A 78 -10.29 -16.51 1.67
N VAL A 79 -10.34 -15.20 1.75
CA VAL A 79 -9.19 -14.30 1.71
C VAL A 79 -8.90 -13.83 3.14
N PHE A 80 -7.66 -13.92 3.56
CA PHE A 80 -7.22 -13.48 4.88
C PHE A 80 -6.56 -12.10 4.76
N VAL A 81 -6.98 -11.20 5.63
CA VAL A 81 -6.58 -9.80 5.64
C VAL A 81 -5.97 -9.49 7.02
N MET A 82 -4.91 -8.70 7.04
CA MET A 82 -4.34 -8.20 8.29
C MET A 82 -5.33 -7.23 8.95
N THR A 83 -5.59 -7.44 10.24
CA THR A 83 -6.39 -6.50 11.07
C THR A 83 -5.50 -5.36 11.57
N ASP A 84 -6.10 -4.31 12.13
CA ASP A 84 -5.35 -3.24 12.77
C ASP A 84 -4.56 -3.77 13.99
N ASN A 85 -5.20 -4.58 14.83
CA ASN A 85 -4.50 -5.27 15.94
C ASN A 85 -3.32 -6.14 15.46
N GLY A 86 -3.46 -6.79 14.28
CA GLY A 86 -2.37 -7.54 13.66
C GLY A 86 -1.24 -6.63 13.19
N ARG A 87 -1.53 -5.45 12.66
CA ARG A 87 -0.52 -4.47 12.25
C ARG A 87 0.27 -3.95 13.44
N GLU A 88 -0.42 -3.60 14.54
CA GLU A 88 0.20 -3.15 15.79
C GLU A 88 1.28 -4.09 16.33
N LYS A 89 1.15 -5.41 16.11
CA LYS A 89 2.17 -6.39 16.52
C LYS A 89 3.49 -6.28 15.74
N PHE A 90 3.46 -5.66 14.58
CA PHE A 90 4.64 -5.42 13.74
C PHE A 90 5.14 -3.97 13.82
N GLU A 91 4.44 -3.12 14.55
CA GLU A 91 4.78 -1.72 14.75
C GLU A 91 5.58 -1.54 16.05
N HIS A 92 6.41 -0.51 16.06
CA HIS A 92 7.18 -0.11 17.23
C HIS A 92 6.43 0.98 18.00
N SER A 93 6.58 1.04 19.33
CA SER A 93 6.00 2.08 20.23
C SER A 93 6.42 3.54 19.88
N TYR A 94 7.09 3.74 18.75
CA TYR A 94 7.41 5.06 18.22
C TYR A 94 6.18 5.82 17.69
N ASP A 95 5.09 5.12 17.36
CA ASP A 95 3.86 5.77 16.88
C ASP A 95 3.24 6.66 17.94
N ASP A 96 3.14 6.18 19.18
CA ASP A 96 2.62 6.97 20.31
C ASP A 96 3.46 8.23 20.54
N LEU A 97 4.78 8.11 20.44
CA LEU A 97 5.69 9.25 20.56
C LEU A 97 5.48 10.24 19.42
N ALA A 98 5.32 9.76 18.19
CA ALA A 98 5.09 10.60 17.03
C ALA A 98 3.74 11.33 17.12
N VAL A 99 2.68 10.64 17.51
CA VAL A 99 1.35 11.23 17.76
C VAL A 99 1.44 12.30 18.85
N ALA A 100 2.10 12.01 19.97
CA ALA A 100 2.26 12.99 21.06
C ALA A 100 3.04 14.22 20.60
N ALA A 101 4.11 14.04 19.82
CA ALA A 101 4.90 15.13 19.28
C ALA A 101 4.08 16.04 18.34
N LEU A 102 3.30 15.44 17.41
CA LEU A 102 2.46 16.21 16.50
C LEU A 102 1.31 16.91 17.22
N LYS A 103 0.69 16.27 18.23
CA LYS A 103 -0.31 16.91 19.09
C LYS A 103 0.27 18.11 19.83
N PHE A 104 1.48 17.97 20.37
CA PHE A 104 2.18 19.08 21.01
C PHE A 104 2.45 20.23 20.03
N MET A 105 2.95 19.95 18.84
CA MET A 105 3.18 20.96 17.80
C MET A 105 1.90 21.69 17.41
N SER A 106 0.80 20.93 17.18
CA SER A 106 -0.52 21.51 16.88
C SER A 106 -1.02 22.43 18.01
N ALA A 107 -0.89 22.01 19.26
CA ALA A 107 -1.31 22.80 20.42
C ALA A 107 -0.52 24.08 20.61
N GLN A 108 0.79 24.07 20.30
CA GLN A 108 1.66 25.25 20.48
C GLN A 108 1.55 26.28 19.34
N SER A 109 1.38 25.81 18.11
CA SER A 109 1.52 26.66 16.92
C SER A 109 0.38 26.51 15.92
N GLY A 110 -0.65 25.72 16.23
CA GLY A 110 -1.80 25.46 15.34
C GLY A 110 -1.53 24.37 14.28
N GLU A 111 -2.59 24.00 13.59
CA GLU A 111 -2.58 22.92 12.58
C GLU A 111 -1.64 23.19 11.39
N HIS A 112 -1.36 24.49 11.10
CA HIS A 112 -0.47 24.85 10.01
C HIS A 112 0.96 24.30 10.18
N LEU A 113 1.42 24.10 11.42
CA LEU A 113 2.74 23.51 11.66
C LEU A 113 2.76 22.01 11.35
N VAL A 114 1.67 21.32 11.62
CA VAL A 114 1.51 19.90 11.24
C VAL A 114 1.47 19.76 9.72
N SER A 115 0.73 20.65 9.03
CA SER A 115 0.69 20.67 7.56
C SER A 115 2.06 20.97 6.94
N ALA A 116 2.81 21.93 7.51
CA ALA A 116 4.17 22.24 7.08
C ALA A 116 5.12 21.04 7.29
N PHE A 117 4.99 20.32 8.39
CA PHE A 117 5.74 19.10 8.64
C PHE A 117 5.38 18.00 7.63
N ALA A 118 4.08 17.78 7.37
CA ALA A 118 3.60 16.82 6.38
C ALA A 118 4.17 17.13 4.99
N GLN A 119 4.15 18.39 4.58
CA GLN A 119 4.72 18.84 3.31
C GLN A 119 6.24 18.62 3.26
N SER A 120 6.97 18.97 4.30
CA SER A 120 8.42 18.75 4.38
C SER A 120 8.78 17.26 4.23
N ARG A 121 8.00 16.40 4.88
CA ARG A 121 8.16 14.94 4.76
C ARG A 121 7.87 14.45 3.33
N ALA A 122 6.82 14.97 2.70
CA ALA A 122 6.46 14.67 1.32
C ALA A 122 7.56 15.14 0.33
N ASP A 123 8.12 16.32 0.55
CA ASP A 123 9.23 16.86 -0.26
C ASP A 123 10.48 15.97 -0.13
N ASP A 124 10.78 15.46 1.06
CA ASP A 124 11.87 14.49 1.28
C ASP A 124 11.64 13.20 0.50
N MET A 125 10.41 12.70 0.50
CA MET A 125 10.03 11.53 -0.30
C MET A 125 10.23 11.80 -1.79
N VAL A 126 9.77 12.95 -2.29
CA VAL A 126 9.95 13.34 -3.71
C VAL A 126 11.43 13.39 -4.08
N ARG A 127 12.28 14.01 -3.23
CA ARG A 127 13.72 14.06 -3.51
C ARG A 127 14.36 12.67 -3.63
N LYS A 128 14.03 11.77 -2.71
CA LYS A 128 14.54 10.38 -2.72
C LYS A 128 14.03 9.60 -3.92
N ALA A 129 12.72 9.65 -4.17
CA ALA A 129 12.08 8.94 -5.27
C ALA A 129 12.58 9.41 -6.63
N THR A 130 12.79 10.72 -6.84
CA THR A 130 13.28 11.28 -8.11
C THR A 130 14.60 10.65 -8.51
N GLY A 131 15.52 10.43 -7.56
CA GLY A 131 16.81 9.80 -7.83
C GLY A 131 16.69 8.35 -8.29
N THR A 132 15.80 7.59 -7.64
CA THR A 132 15.54 6.17 -7.97
C THR A 132 14.78 6.02 -9.28
N MET A 133 13.76 6.85 -9.51
CA MET A 133 12.88 6.80 -10.68
C MET A 133 13.50 7.37 -11.96
N ALA A 134 14.59 8.15 -11.87
CA ALA A 134 15.18 8.89 -13.01
C ALA A 134 15.58 8.01 -14.20
N LYS A 135 15.87 6.73 -13.96
CA LYS A 135 16.34 5.77 -14.97
C LYS A 135 15.24 4.85 -15.50
N SER A 136 14.02 4.92 -14.95
CA SER A 136 12.92 4.04 -15.33
C SER A 136 12.04 4.69 -16.40
N GLU A 137 11.71 3.92 -17.43
CA GLU A 137 10.70 4.29 -18.42
C GLU A 137 9.28 4.12 -17.84
N ASP A 138 9.09 3.14 -16.98
CA ASP A 138 7.84 2.89 -16.24
C ASP A 138 7.92 3.55 -14.86
N LYS A 139 7.40 4.77 -14.78
CA LYS A 139 7.41 5.56 -13.55
C LYS A 139 6.50 5.00 -12.47
N VAL A 140 5.40 4.34 -12.84
CA VAL A 140 4.42 3.83 -11.87
C VAL A 140 5.00 2.60 -11.16
N THR A 141 5.58 1.67 -11.91
CA THR A 141 6.27 0.51 -11.33
C THR A 141 7.48 0.96 -10.49
N ALA A 142 8.31 1.87 -10.97
CA ALA A 142 9.44 2.38 -10.21
C ALA A 142 9.02 3.09 -8.91
N LEU A 143 7.88 3.79 -8.91
CA LEU A 143 7.32 4.37 -7.71
C LEU A 143 6.86 3.30 -6.70
N ALA A 144 6.23 2.22 -7.16
CA ALA A 144 5.82 1.12 -6.29
C ALA A 144 7.02 0.40 -5.67
N GLU A 145 8.09 0.19 -6.45
CA GLU A 145 9.36 -0.36 -5.94
C GLU A 145 9.96 0.55 -4.86
N PHE A 146 10.07 1.84 -5.13
CA PHE A 146 10.54 2.82 -4.16
C PHE A 146 9.70 2.82 -2.88
N LEU A 147 8.37 2.84 -2.99
CA LEU A 147 7.47 2.79 -1.82
C LEU A 147 7.63 1.49 -1.03
N THR A 148 7.87 0.37 -1.72
CA THR A 148 8.14 -0.92 -1.07
C THR A 148 9.43 -0.88 -0.26
N GLU A 149 10.49 -0.27 -0.79
CA GLU A 149 11.74 -0.03 -0.05
C GLU A 149 11.54 0.88 1.18
N GLN A 150 10.55 1.79 1.12
CA GLN A 150 10.17 2.65 2.25
C GLN A 150 9.18 1.95 3.23
N GLY A 151 8.85 0.68 3.03
CA GLY A 151 8.01 -0.12 3.94
C GLY A 151 6.52 -0.11 3.63
N TYR A 152 6.08 0.47 2.51
CA TYR A 152 4.65 0.53 2.15
C TYR A 152 4.09 -0.76 1.53
N ALA A 153 4.93 -1.73 1.18
CA ALA A 153 4.53 -2.97 0.49
C ALA A 153 3.61 -2.67 -0.72
N ALA A 154 4.13 -1.91 -1.69
CA ALA A 154 3.33 -1.38 -2.78
C ALA A 154 3.26 -2.34 -3.98
N SER A 155 2.15 -2.28 -4.72
CA SER A 155 1.96 -3.00 -5.98
C SER A 155 1.16 -2.16 -6.98
N VAL A 156 1.30 -2.47 -8.27
CA VAL A 156 0.59 -1.79 -9.35
C VAL A 156 -0.28 -2.80 -10.09
N GLY A 157 -1.46 -2.37 -10.49
CA GLY A 157 -2.36 -3.16 -11.30
C GLY A 157 -3.20 -2.32 -12.26
N PRO A 158 -3.78 -2.92 -13.31
CA PRO A 158 -4.66 -2.21 -14.22
C PRO A 158 -5.99 -1.87 -13.54
N ARG A 159 -6.53 -0.67 -13.79
CA ARG A 159 -7.85 -0.24 -13.31
C ARG A 159 -8.55 0.64 -14.33
N GLY A 160 -9.56 0.10 -15.01
CA GLY A 160 -10.30 0.82 -16.03
C GLY A 160 -9.38 1.32 -17.16
N THR A 161 -9.34 2.64 -17.37
CA THR A 161 -8.48 3.29 -18.38
C THR A 161 -7.14 3.76 -17.82
N GLY A 162 -6.81 3.39 -16.59
CA GLY A 162 -5.59 3.77 -15.90
C GLY A 162 -4.99 2.62 -15.13
N GLU A 163 -4.22 2.95 -14.13
CA GLU A 163 -3.58 2.02 -13.21
C GLU A 163 -3.99 2.33 -11.78
N GLU A 164 -3.90 1.36 -10.90
CA GLU A 164 -3.99 1.58 -9.47
C GLU A 164 -2.66 1.22 -8.80
N LEU A 165 -2.23 2.11 -7.93
CA LEU A 165 -1.15 1.88 -6.99
C LEU A 165 -1.78 1.48 -5.65
N CYS A 166 -1.50 0.26 -5.21
CA CYS A 166 -1.94 -0.27 -3.92
C CYS A 166 -0.78 -0.29 -2.94
N GLN A 167 -0.96 0.28 -1.75
CA GLN A 167 -0.03 0.18 -0.63
C GLN A 167 -0.69 -0.74 0.42
N HIS A 168 -0.16 -1.96 0.58
CA HIS A 168 -0.74 -2.99 1.46
C HIS A 168 -0.37 -2.80 2.93
N HIS A 169 0.62 -1.99 3.18
CA HIS A 169 1.04 -1.54 4.51
C HIS A 169 1.30 -0.03 4.49
N CYS A 170 0.96 0.64 5.57
CA CYS A 170 1.33 2.03 5.80
C CYS A 170 2.16 2.10 7.09
N PRO A 171 3.47 2.43 6.99
CA PRO A 171 4.36 2.45 8.17
C PRO A 171 4.02 3.56 9.17
N ILE A 172 3.10 4.46 8.84
CA ILE A 172 2.66 5.56 9.69
C ILE A 172 1.13 5.58 9.87
N ALA A 173 0.46 4.43 9.70
CA ALA A 173 -1.00 4.34 9.68
C ALA A 173 -1.68 5.00 10.90
N HIS A 174 -1.20 4.71 12.11
CA HIS A 174 -1.75 5.25 13.35
C HIS A 174 -1.58 6.77 13.44
N VAL A 175 -0.41 7.26 13.07
CA VAL A 175 -0.14 8.71 13.06
C VAL A 175 -1.01 9.40 12.01
N ALA A 176 -1.13 8.81 10.82
CA ALA A 176 -1.92 9.37 9.72
C ALA A 176 -3.44 9.32 10.00
N ALA A 177 -3.92 8.39 10.83
CA ALA A 177 -5.31 8.34 11.27
C ALA A 177 -5.69 9.59 12.10
N GLU A 178 -4.77 10.09 12.91
CA GLU A 178 -4.97 11.31 13.70
C GLU A 178 -4.62 12.61 12.94
N PHE A 179 -3.74 12.51 11.93
CA PHE A 179 -3.25 13.65 11.15
C PHE A 179 -3.41 13.40 9.63
N PRO A 180 -4.62 13.60 9.07
CA PRO A 180 -4.90 13.33 7.66
C PRO A 180 -4.01 14.12 6.69
N GLN A 181 -3.45 15.26 7.12
CA GLN A 181 -2.53 16.08 6.35
C GLN A 181 -1.32 15.30 5.83
N LEU A 182 -0.92 14.22 6.53
CA LEU A 182 0.15 13.33 6.09
C LEU A 182 -0.22 12.55 4.82
N CYS A 183 -1.47 12.04 4.75
CA CYS A 183 -1.98 11.35 3.57
C CYS A 183 -2.24 12.31 2.39
N GLU A 184 -2.70 13.52 2.68
CA GLU A 184 -2.93 14.57 1.68
C GLU A 184 -1.61 14.99 1.02
N ALA A 185 -0.59 15.31 1.81
CA ALA A 185 0.74 15.68 1.33
C ALA A 185 1.41 14.52 0.55
N GLU A 186 1.26 13.27 1.00
CA GLU A 186 1.72 12.10 0.27
C GLU A 186 1.03 11.98 -1.10
N THR A 187 -0.28 12.17 -1.16
CA THR A 187 -1.04 12.08 -2.42
C THR A 187 -0.62 13.16 -3.41
N GLU A 188 -0.36 14.38 -2.94
CA GLU A 188 0.16 15.46 -3.75
C GLU A 188 1.58 15.14 -4.26
N ALA A 189 2.43 14.58 -3.41
CA ALA A 189 3.76 14.14 -3.79
C ALA A 189 3.74 13.06 -4.88
N LEU A 190 2.82 12.08 -4.80
CA LEU A 190 2.62 11.09 -5.85
C LEU A 190 2.19 11.72 -7.16
N SER A 191 1.29 12.72 -7.13
CA SER A 191 0.90 13.48 -8.31
C SER A 191 2.08 14.20 -8.97
N ASN A 192 2.93 14.81 -8.14
CA ASN A 192 4.12 15.52 -8.61
C ASN A 192 5.15 14.58 -9.24
N LEU A 193 5.42 13.43 -8.63
CA LEU A 193 6.36 12.41 -9.13
C LEU A 193 5.92 11.81 -10.47
N LEU A 194 4.62 11.56 -10.62
CA LEU A 194 4.06 10.96 -11.82
C LEU A 194 3.74 12.00 -12.91
N GLY A 195 3.72 13.30 -12.56
CA GLY A 195 3.38 14.38 -13.48
C GLY A 195 1.92 14.34 -13.95
N THR A 196 1.05 13.72 -13.17
CA THR A 196 -0.39 13.63 -13.43
C THR A 196 -1.16 13.71 -12.12
N HIS A 197 -2.38 14.22 -12.17
CA HIS A 197 -3.27 14.20 -11.01
C HIS A 197 -3.63 12.74 -10.68
N VAL A 198 -3.40 12.33 -9.43
CA VAL A 198 -3.83 11.03 -8.92
C VAL A 198 -4.98 11.18 -7.95
N GLN A 199 -5.77 10.14 -7.79
CA GLN A 199 -6.92 10.16 -6.89
C GLN A 199 -6.77 9.07 -5.84
N ARG A 200 -6.71 9.45 -4.56
CA ARG A 200 -6.77 8.51 -3.43
C ARG A 200 -8.20 8.01 -3.27
N LEU A 201 -8.40 6.71 -3.39
CA LEU A 201 -9.71 6.07 -3.33
C LEU A 201 -9.99 5.41 -1.97
N ALA A 202 -8.95 4.94 -1.30
CA ALA A 202 -9.02 4.27 -0.02
C ALA A 202 -7.74 4.50 0.78
N THR A 203 -7.82 4.51 2.11
CA THR A 203 -6.65 4.63 2.99
C THR A 203 -6.74 3.72 4.19
N ILE A 204 -5.62 3.10 4.54
CA ILE A 204 -5.48 2.30 5.77
C ILE A 204 -5.77 3.16 7.01
N ALA A 205 -5.33 4.40 7.01
CA ALA A 205 -5.56 5.35 8.10
C ALA A 205 -7.05 5.62 8.38
N HIS A 206 -7.93 5.47 7.39
CA HIS A 206 -9.39 5.62 7.57
C HIS A 206 -10.13 4.28 7.67
N GLY A 207 -9.41 3.19 7.94
CA GLY A 207 -10.00 1.87 8.20
C GLY A 207 -10.12 0.97 6.97
N ASP A 208 -9.62 1.37 5.79
CA ASP A 208 -9.55 0.47 4.64
C ASP A 208 -8.43 -0.55 4.82
N GLY A 209 -8.55 -1.72 4.19
CA GLY A 209 -7.53 -2.77 4.27
C GLY A 209 -6.29 -2.50 3.41
N VAL A 210 -6.31 -1.45 2.57
CA VAL A 210 -5.25 -1.09 1.62
C VAL A 210 -5.41 0.38 1.22
N CYS A 211 -4.29 1.10 1.09
CA CYS A 211 -4.34 2.40 0.44
C CYS A 211 -4.37 2.19 -1.08
N THR A 212 -5.38 2.75 -1.74
CA THR A 212 -5.54 2.64 -3.19
C THR A 212 -5.51 4.01 -3.81
N THR A 213 -4.64 4.20 -4.78
CA THR A 213 -4.50 5.44 -5.55
C THR A 213 -4.71 5.14 -7.03
N TYR A 214 -5.70 5.78 -7.64
CA TYR A 214 -5.94 5.71 -9.08
C TYR A 214 -5.03 6.69 -9.82
N ILE A 215 -4.39 6.20 -10.86
CA ILE A 215 -3.46 6.94 -11.74
C ILE A 215 -4.08 6.92 -13.13
N PRO A 216 -4.63 8.05 -13.63
CA PRO A 216 -5.19 8.09 -14.97
C PRO A 216 -4.08 7.98 -16.01
N GLN A 217 -4.25 7.10 -16.99
CA GLN A 217 -3.40 7.13 -18.16
C GLN A 217 -3.75 8.37 -18.98
N LEU A 218 -2.80 9.27 -19.08
CA LEU A 218 -2.91 10.38 -20.02
C LEU A 218 -2.88 9.80 -21.45
N ASN A 219 -4.04 9.76 -22.09
CA ASN A 219 -4.13 9.31 -23.47
C ASN A 219 -3.39 10.33 -24.35
N LYS A 220 -2.11 10.05 -24.64
CA LYS A 220 -1.24 10.92 -25.47
C LYS A 220 -1.86 11.26 -26.83
N GLN A 221 -2.85 10.49 -27.28
CA GLN A 221 -3.58 10.74 -28.51
C GLN A 221 -4.63 11.85 -28.37
N VAL A 222 -5.32 11.94 -27.22
CA VAL A 222 -6.33 12.99 -26.96
C VAL A 222 -5.62 14.35 -26.84
N ILE A 223 -4.50 14.40 -26.12
CA ILE A 223 -3.72 15.66 -25.98
C ILE A 223 -3.20 16.14 -27.33
N LYS A 224 -2.75 15.22 -28.21
CA LYS A 224 -2.32 15.59 -29.57
C LYS A 224 -3.48 16.07 -30.46
N GLN A 225 -4.69 15.57 -30.25
CA GLN A 225 -5.87 16.02 -30.99
C GLN A 225 -6.38 17.37 -30.47
N ASP A 226 -6.38 17.60 -29.16
CA ASP A 226 -6.78 18.89 -28.56
C ASP A 226 -5.80 20.01 -28.92
N ILE A 227 -4.50 19.74 -28.95
CA ILE A 227 -3.49 20.71 -29.41
C ILE A 227 -3.65 21.01 -30.91
N LYS A 228 -3.99 20.02 -31.74
CA LYS A 228 -4.26 20.22 -33.17
C LYS A 228 -5.56 20.99 -33.44
N GLN A 229 -6.59 20.78 -32.58
CA GLN A 229 -7.89 21.45 -32.76
C GLN A 229 -7.97 22.82 -32.10
N ASN A 230 -7.11 23.15 -31.12
CA ASN A 230 -7.12 24.45 -30.46
C ASN A 230 -5.73 24.99 -30.12
N PRO A 231 -4.96 25.43 -31.13
CA PRO A 231 -3.59 25.91 -30.93
C PRO A 231 -3.46 27.17 -30.04
N LYS A 232 -4.58 27.87 -29.76
CA LYS A 232 -4.58 29.09 -28.92
C LYS A 232 -4.53 28.81 -27.40
N ARG A 233 -4.70 27.58 -26.95
CA ARG A 233 -4.64 27.24 -25.52
C ARG A 233 -3.23 27.02 -24.99
N SER A 234 -2.26 26.73 -25.85
CA SER A 234 -0.87 26.49 -25.43
C SER A 234 -0.08 27.77 -25.10
N THR A 235 -0.56 28.93 -25.54
CA THR A 235 0.12 30.23 -25.34
C THR A 235 -0.30 30.95 -24.04
N GLN A 236 -1.37 30.50 -23.35
CA GLN A 236 -1.79 31.12 -22.09
C GLN A 236 -1.17 30.52 -20.83
N ALA A 237 -0.59 29.33 -20.92
CA ALA A 237 0.05 28.66 -19.77
C ALA A 237 1.46 29.20 -19.45
N THR A 238 2.08 29.92 -20.38
CA THR A 238 3.46 30.47 -20.22
C THR A 238 3.47 31.96 -19.85
N ALA A 239 2.34 32.67 -19.94
CA ALA A 239 2.27 34.12 -19.67
C ALA A 239 1.95 34.50 -18.21
N GLY A 240 1.71 33.55 -17.32
CA GLY A 240 1.32 33.77 -15.91
C GLY A 240 2.47 33.87 -14.90
N LYS A 241 3.75 33.86 -15.31
CA LYS A 241 4.91 33.83 -14.39
C LYS A 241 5.86 35.01 -14.50
N ALA A 242 5.40 36.14 -15.03
CA ALA A 242 6.21 37.35 -15.04
C ALA A 242 5.36 38.57 -14.68
N GLN A 243 5.01 38.72 -13.40
CA GLN A 243 4.71 39.98 -12.71
C GLN A 243 4.17 39.70 -11.31
N LYS A 244 5.04 39.63 -10.32
CA LYS A 244 5.12 40.37 -9.05
C LYS A 244 6.17 39.74 -8.13
#